data_d644aa6d8ac7e49d08d38270c678355a
#
_entry.id   d644aa6d8ac7e49d08d38270c678355a
#
_cell.length_a   1.000
_cell.length_b   1.000
_cell.length_c   1.000
_cell.angle_alpha   90.00
_cell.angle_beta   90.00
_cell.angle_gamma   90.00
#
_symmetry.space_group_name_H-M   'P 1'
#
loop_
_entity.id
_entity.type
_entity.pdbx_description
1 polymer ?
#
loop_
_entity_poly.entity_id
_entity_poly.type
_entity_poly.pdbx_seq_one_letter_code
_entity_poly.pdbx_strand_id
1 'polypeptide(L)'
;MKPITDINQLDITKSYSYADYLTWQFTDRVELIMGKIFKMSPAPTSNHQYAVSVMHATIFQFLKGKPCKVFPAPFDVSLPDASGVSKTVVQPDITVICDPTKITEQGCSGAPDLVVEVISKSSVKKDLHEKYGIYEQVGVKEYWIVQPQDRSLIIFTLNEKAGTIPPSHLPKAT
;
A
#
# COMPACT_ATOMS: atom_id res chain seq x y z
N MET A 1 3.01 -25.12 -13.71
CA MET A 1 2.47 -24.12 -14.66
C MET A 1 3.63 -23.24 -15.08
N LYS A 2 3.76 -22.81 -16.34
CA LYS A 2 4.80 -21.84 -16.70
C LYS A 2 4.46 -20.49 -16.08
N PRO A 3 5.42 -19.74 -15.54
CA PRO A 3 5.14 -18.42 -15.00
C PRO A 3 4.67 -17.47 -16.11
N ILE A 4 3.76 -16.57 -15.78
CA ILE A 4 3.33 -15.51 -16.70
C ILE A 4 4.34 -14.36 -16.58
N THR A 5 5.02 -14.05 -17.68
CA THR A 5 6.13 -13.08 -17.70
C THR A 5 5.77 -11.77 -18.41
N ASP A 6 4.64 -11.72 -19.11
CA ASP A 6 4.16 -10.53 -19.80
C ASP A 6 2.73 -10.19 -19.32
N ILE A 7 2.53 -8.98 -18.83
CA ILE A 7 1.25 -8.48 -18.36
C ILE A 7 0.16 -8.51 -19.45
N ASN A 8 0.55 -8.39 -20.73
CA ASN A 8 -0.37 -8.45 -21.86
C ASN A 8 -0.98 -9.86 -22.08
N GLN A 9 -0.42 -10.89 -21.44
CA GLN A 9 -0.99 -12.24 -21.45
C GLN A 9 -2.17 -12.41 -20.47
N LEU A 10 -2.38 -11.41 -19.61
CA LEU A 10 -3.47 -11.42 -18.66
C LEU A 10 -4.74 -10.86 -19.27
N ASP A 11 -5.85 -11.47 -18.92
CA ASP A 11 -7.18 -10.99 -19.30
C ASP A 11 -7.63 -9.88 -18.35
N ILE A 12 -7.58 -8.63 -18.80
CA ILE A 12 -7.94 -7.45 -17.99
C ILE A 12 -9.40 -7.43 -17.54
N THR A 13 -10.27 -8.27 -18.11
CA THR A 13 -11.69 -8.38 -17.71
C THR A 13 -11.87 -9.28 -16.49
N LYS A 14 -10.92 -10.17 -16.23
CA LYS A 14 -10.95 -11.08 -15.08
C LYS A 14 -10.66 -10.37 -13.77
N SER A 15 -11.06 -11.03 -12.69
CA SER A 15 -10.67 -10.71 -11.33
C SER A 15 -9.62 -11.72 -10.86
N TYR A 16 -8.50 -11.22 -10.34
CA TYR A 16 -7.38 -12.02 -9.88
C TYR A 16 -7.28 -12.01 -8.36
N SER A 17 -6.66 -13.04 -7.81
CA SER A 17 -6.36 -13.19 -6.40
C SER A 17 -4.85 -13.04 -6.13
N TYR A 18 -4.47 -12.97 -4.86
CA TYR A 18 -3.06 -13.00 -4.46
C TYR A 18 -2.37 -14.32 -4.86
N ALA A 19 -3.11 -15.43 -4.85
CA ALA A 19 -2.57 -16.70 -5.34
C ALA A 19 -2.21 -16.65 -6.83
N ASP A 20 -3.01 -15.94 -7.64
CA ASP A 20 -2.68 -15.71 -9.05
C ASP A 20 -1.45 -14.80 -9.17
N TYR A 21 -1.44 -13.69 -8.41
CA TYR A 21 -0.33 -12.71 -8.38
C TYR A 21 1.01 -13.39 -8.10
N LEU A 22 1.09 -14.31 -7.16
CA LEU A 22 2.31 -15.04 -6.81
C LEU A 22 2.86 -15.93 -7.94
N THR A 23 2.05 -16.21 -8.96
CA THR A 23 2.51 -16.98 -10.15
C THR A 23 3.13 -16.10 -11.23
N TRP A 24 3.03 -14.77 -11.10
CA TRP A 24 3.52 -13.83 -12.11
C TRP A 24 4.99 -13.50 -11.90
N GLN A 25 5.71 -13.34 -13.00
CA GLN A 25 7.12 -12.95 -13.01
C GLN A 25 7.33 -11.81 -14.00
N PHE A 26 6.67 -10.68 -13.73
CA PHE A 26 6.78 -9.50 -14.58
C PHE A 26 8.09 -8.75 -14.32
N THR A 27 8.61 -8.11 -15.38
CA THR A 27 9.70 -7.14 -15.25
C THR A 27 9.20 -5.85 -14.59
N ASP A 28 7.97 -5.45 -14.91
CA ASP A 28 7.33 -4.28 -14.31
C ASP A 28 6.70 -4.66 -12.98
N ARG A 29 6.76 -3.73 -12.02
CA ARG A 29 6.03 -3.86 -10.76
C ARG A 29 4.56 -3.59 -11.00
N VAL A 30 3.71 -4.40 -10.36
CA VAL A 30 2.25 -4.28 -10.43
C VAL A 30 1.64 -4.34 -9.05
N GLU A 31 0.52 -3.67 -8.88
CA GLU A 31 -0.36 -3.81 -7.74
C GLU A 31 -1.65 -4.53 -8.20
N LEU A 32 -2.27 -5.23 -7.29
CA LEU A 32 -3.59 -5.81 -7.47
C LEU A 32 -4.57 -5.06 -6.57
N ILE A 33 -5.58 -4.42 -7.14
CA ILE A 33 -6.57 -3.66 -6.39
C ILE A 33 -7.96 -4.17 -6.75
N MET A 34 -8.65 -4.73 -5.75
CA MET A 34 -9.99 -5.35 -5.92
C MET A 34 -10.04 -6.34 -7.10
N GLY A 35 -8.96 -7.11 -7.27
CA GLY A 35 -8.81 -8.11 -8.34
C GLY A 35 -8.42 -7.54 -9.69
N LYS A 36 -8.18 -6.24 -9.82
CA LYS A 36 -7.72 -5.58 -11.04
C LYS A 36 -6.24 -5.25 -10.96
N ILE A 37 -5.56 -5.38 -12.09
CA ILE A 37 -4.10 -5.18 -12.18
C ILE A 37 -3.83 -3.72 -12.48
N PHE A 38 -2.93 -3.13 -11.69
CA PHE A 38 -2.44 -1.78 -11.88
C PHE A 38 -0.93 -1.82 -12.06
N LYS A 39 -0.46 -1.33 -13.20
CA LYS A 39 0.96 -1.16 -13.44
C LYS A 39 1.48 0.01 -12.62
N MET A 40 2.53 -0.21 -11.86
CA MET A 40 3.17 0.85 -11.09
C MET A 40 3.92 1.81 -12.01
N SER A 41 4.09 3.05 -11.55
CA SER A 41 4.87 4.06 -12.27
C SER A 41 6.32 3.60 -12.47
N PRO A 42 7.01 4.12 -13.51
CA PRO A 42 8.46 3.93 -13.66
C PRO A 42 9.23 4.36 -12.41
N ALA A 43 10.53 4.08 -12.40
CA ALA A 43 11.41 4.39 -11.29
C ALA A 43 11.14 5.79 -10.70
N PRO A 44 10.99 5.89 -9.36
CA PRO A 44 10.67 7.15 -8.70
C PRO A 44 11.83 8.15 -8.79
N THR A 45 11.51 9.44 -8.64
CA THR A 45 12.53 10.51 -8.67
C THR A 45 13.47 10.43 -7.47
N SER A 46 14.65 11.08 -7.57
CA SER A 46 15.60 11.16 -6.46
C SER A 46 15.00 11.83 -5.21
N ASN A 47 14.16 12.85 -5.38
CA ASN A 47 13.48 13.52 -4.26
C ASN A 47 12.50 12.59 -3.54
N HIS A 48 11.77 11.77 -4.29
CA HIS A 48 10.90 10.74 -3.73
C HIS A 48 11.73 9.73 -2.92
N GLN A 49 12.77 9.16 -3.54
CA GLN A 49 13.64 8.19 -2.87
C GLN A 49 14.31 8.75 -1.61
N TYR A 50 14.75 10.02 -1.66
CA TYR A 50 15.33 10.68 -0.50
C TYR A 50 14.32 10.82 0.64
N ALA A 51 13.08 11.22 0.34
CA ALA A 51 12.01 11.33 1.34
C ALA A 51 11.69 9.96 1.96
N VAL A 52 11.56 8.91 1.15
CA VAL A 52 11.36 7.53 1.65
C VAL A 52 12.52 7.12 2.57
N SER A 53 13.77 7.36 2.16
CA SER A 53 14.95 6.99 2.95
C SER A 53 15.00 7.69 4.31
N VAL A 54 14.75 9.01 4.35
CA VAL A 54 14.74 9.78 5.59
C VAL A 54 13.61 9.32 6.51
N MET A 55 12.40 9.15 5.98
CA MET A 55 11.26 8.71 6.77
C MET A 55 11.45 7.29 7.31
N HIS A 56 11.89 6.37 6.46
CA HIS A 56 12.17 5.00 6.88
C HIS A 56 13.21 4.97 8.00
N ALA A 57 14.32 5.69 7.86
CA ALA A 57 15.37 5.76 8.89
C ALA A 57 14.84 6.33 10.21
N THR A 58 14.03 7.39 10.15
CA THR A 58 13.41 8.03 11.32
C THR A 58 12.45 7.08 12.04
N ILE A 59 11.56 6.41 11.29
CA ILE A 59 10.61 5.44 11.85
C ILE A 59 11.36 4.23 12.41
N PHE A 60 12.36 3.71 11.70
CA PHE A 60 13.19 2.60 12.18
C PHE A 60 13.88 2.93 13.51
N GLN A 61 14.49 4.12 13.61
CA GLN A 61 15.14 4.56 14.84
C GLN A 61 14.14 4.72 15.99
N PHE A 62 12.94 5.24 15.72
CA PHE A 62 11.86 5.38 16.70
C PHE A 62 11.36 4.02 17.20
N LEU A 63 11.29 3.03 16.31
CA LEU A 63 10.81 1.68 16.62
C LEU A 63 11.87 0.77 17.25
N LYS A 64 13.13 1.21 17.32
CA LYS A 64 14.21 0.41 17.90
C LYS A 64 13.88 0.01 19.35
N GLY A 65 13.91 -1.28 19.63
CA GLY A 65 13.56 -1.84 20.94
C GLY A 65 12.04 -1.96 21.21
N LYS A 66 11.20 -1.62 20.22
CA LYS A 66 9.74 -1.82 20.27
C LYS A 66 9.32 -3.05 19.45
N PRO A 67 8.10 -3.59 19.65
CA PRO A 67 7.64 -4.79 18.96
C PRO A 67 7.38 -4.58 17.47
N CYS A 68 7.11 -3.33 17.03
CA CYS A 68 6.77 -3.03 15.66
C CYS A 68 8.01 -3.07 14.75
N LYS A 69 7.79 -3.50 13.51
CA LYS A 69 8.82 -3.51 12.44
C LYS A 69 8.40 -2.60 11.30
N VAL A 70 9.39 -1.97 10.66
CA VAL A 70 9.18 -1.10 9.50
C VAL A 70 9.87 -1.70 8.27
N PHE A 71 9.17 -1.69 7.15
CA PHE A 71 9.62 -2.22 5.87
C PHE A 71 9.48 -1.15 4.78
N PRO A 72 10.54 -0.88 3.99
CA PRO A 72 10.43 -0.06 2.79
C PRO A 72 9.96 -0.90 1.59
N ALA A 73 9.43 -0.26 0.56
CA ALA A 73 9.17 -0.91 -0.73
C ALA A 73 10.49 -1.44 -1.38
N PRO A 74 10.43 -2.53 -2.15
CA PRO A 74 9.26 -3.35 -2.45
C PRO A 74 8.92 -4.30 -1.29
N PHE A 75 7.69 -4.23 -0.82
CA PHE A 75 7.18 -5.10 0.23
C PHE A 75 5.68 -5.30 0.02
N ASP A 76 5.28 -6.53 -0.28
CA ASP A 76 3.89 -6.84 -0.59
C ASP A 76 3.01 -6.77 0.66
N VAL A 77 1.91 -6.04 0.57
CA VAL A 77 0.85 -6.00 1.57
C VAL A 77 -0.41 -6.60 0.95
N SER A 78 -0.68 -7.85 1.32
CA SER A 78 -1.86 -8.59 0.88
C SER A 78 -3.01 -8.34 1.86
N LEU A 79 -4.12 -7.80 1.34
CA LEU A 79 -5.27 -7.38 2.12
C LEU A 79 -6.46 -8.34 1.86
N PRO A 80 -6.67 -9.35 2.71
CA PRO A 80 -7.79 -10.27 2.56
C PRO A 80 -9.12 -9.57 2.87
N ASP A 81 -10.16 -9.97 2.14
CA ASP A 81 -11.55 -9.59 2.42
C ASP A 81 -12.14 -10.41 3.58
N ALA A 82 -13.39 -10.18 3.91
CA ALA A 82 -14.10 -10.88 4.98
C ALA A 82 -14.19 -12.41 4.77
N SER A 83 -14.00 -12.89 3.54
CA SER A 83 -13.97 -14.33 3.22
C SER A 83 -12.58 -14.95 3.38
N GLY A 84 -11.56 -14.13 3.71
CA GLY A 84 -10.16 -14.53 3.79
C GLY A 84 -9.46 -14.59 2.44
N VAL A 85 -10.13 -14.21 1.35
CA VAL A 85 -9.52 -14.16 0.01
C VAL A 85 -8.91 -12.80 -0.23
N SER A 86 -7.61 -12.77 -0.52
CA SER A 86 -6.95 -11.52 -0.89
C SER A 86 -7.06 -11.27 -2.39
N LYS A 87 -7.77 -10.19 -2.73
CA LYS A 87 -7.84 -9.62 -4.09
C LYS A 87 -7.19 -8.25 -4.18
N THR A 88 -6.51 -7.84 -3.11
CA THR A 88 -5.77 -6.59 -3.06
C THR A 88 -4.37 -6.85 -2.54
N VAL A 89 -3.39 -6.47 -3.33
CA VAL A 89 -1.95 -6.51 -3.01
C VAL A 89 -1.37 -5.19 -3.43
N VAL A 90 -0.88 -4.45 -2.45
CA VAL A 90 -0.26 -3.13 -2.66
C VAL A 90 1.19 -3.15 -2.17
N GLN A 91 2.00 -2.23 -2.69
CA GLN A 91 3.39 -2.05 -2.29
C GLN A 91 3.63 -0.62 -1.82
N PRO A 92 3.17 -0.26 -0.61
CA PRO A 92 3.38 1.08 -0.07
C PRO A 92 4.86 1.41 0.07
N ASP A 93 5.22 2.69 -0.02
CA ASP A 93 6.61 3.12 0.12
C ASP A 93 7.21 2.75 1.48
N ILE A 94 6.40 2.83 2.56
CA ILE A 94 6.79 2.37 3.89
C ILE A 94 5.59 1.71 4.57
N THR A 95 5.85 0.58 5.23
CA THR A 95 4.84 -0.20 5.98
C THR A 95 5.34 -0.48 7.39
N VAL A 96 4.51 -0.24 8.41
CA VAL A 96 4.82 -0.62 9.80
C VAL A 96 3.84 -1.69 10.28
N ILE A 97 4.37 -2.73 10.89
CA ILE A 97 3.62 -3.89 11.38
C ILE A 97 4.01 -4.16 12.82
N CYS A 98 3.03 -4.13 13.73
CA CYS A 98 3.23 -4.39 15.16
C CYS A 98 2.84 -5.82 15.56
N ASP A 99 1.99 -6.47 14.78
CA ASP A 99 1.63 -7.87 14.97
C ASP A 99 2.56 -8.77 14.11
N PRO A 100 3.51 -9.49 14.72
CA PRO A 100 4.45 -10.30 13.97
C PRO A 100 3.79 -11.47 13.21
N THR A 101 2.59 -11.87 13.59
CA THR A 101 1.86 -12.95 12.90
C THR A 101 1.41 -12.58 11.49
N LYS A 102 1.33 -11.26 11.20
CA LYS A 102 1.03 -10.75 9.86
C LYS A 102 2.23 -10.74 8.92
N ILE A 103 3.45 -10.89 9.44
CA ILE A 103 4.67 -10.89 8.62
C ILE A 103 4.89 -12.30 8.08
N THR A 104 4.92 -12.41 6.76
CA THR A 104 5.17 -13.66 6.04
C THR A 104 6.50 -13.59 5.28
N GLU A 105 6.92 -14.70 4.68
CA GLU A 105 8.10 -14.71 3.81
C GLU A 105 7.93 -13.82 2.57
N GLN A 106 6.70 -13.69 2.07
CA GLN A 106 6.38 -12.89 0.88
C GLN A 106 6.07 -11.42 1.19
N GLY A 107 5.80 -11.07 2.46
CA GLY A 107 5.42 -9.71 2.83
C GLY A 107 4.51 -9.65 4.06
N CYS A 108 3.41 -8.91 3.96
CA CYS A 108 2.39 -8.78 5.00
C CYS A 108 1.07 -9.39 4.56
N SER A 109 0.42 -10.15 5.45
CA SER A 109 -0.95 -10.64 5.26
C SER A 109 -1.87 -9.98 6.29
N GLY A 110 -2.79 -9.16 5.82
CA GLY A 110 -3.69 -8.35 6.65
C GLY A 110 -3.27 -6.88 6.75
N ALA A 111 -4.10 -6.08 7.42
CA ALA A 111 -3.87 -4.64 7.56
C ALA A 111 -2.62 -4.34 8.40
N PRO A 112 -1.66 -3.55 7.89
CA PRO A 112 -0.56 -3.00 8.68
C PRO A 112 -1.06 -1.94 9.67
N ASP A 113 -0.21 -1.56 10.63
CA ASP A 113 -0.54 -0.51 11.59
C ASP A 113 -0.36 0.89 10.99
N LEU A 114 0.66 1.08 10.14
CA LEU A 114 0.91 2.33 9.42
C LEU A 114 1.30 2.02 7.98
N VAL A 115 0.72 2.79 7.08
CA VAL A 115 1.11 2.87 5.66
C VAL A 115 1.55 4.29 5.35
N VAL A 116 2.67 4.44 4.65
CA VAL A 116 3.16 5.73 4.15
C VAL A 116 3.30 5.66 2.63
N GLU A 117 2.71 6.62 1.95
CA GLU A 117 2.88 6.83 0.51
C GLU A 117 3.54 8.20 0.28
N VAL A 118 4.63 8.19 -0.47
CA VAL A 118 5.34 9.40 -0.91
C VAL A 118 4.90 9.71 -2.32
N ILE A 119 4.14 10.76 -2.51
CA ILE A 119 3.45 11.02 -3.78
C ILE A 119 3.88 12.33 -4.44
N SER A 120 3.71 12.38 -5.75
CA SER A 120 3.82 13.62 -6.53
C SER A 120 2.47 14.32 -6.66
N LYS A 121 2.45 15.62 -6.98
CA LYS A 121 1.20 16.37 -7.22
C LYS A 121 0.26 15.71 -8.23
N SER A 122 0.82 15.03 -9.21
CA SER A 122 0.04 14.38 -10.29
C SER A 122 -0.64 13.09 -9.85
N SER A 123 -0.12 12.40 -8.82
CA SER A 123 -0.66 11.11 -8.34
C SER A 123 -1.62 11.26 -7.16
N VAL A 124 -1.62 12.42 -6.47
CA VAL A 124 -2.42 12.68 -5.25
C VAL A 124 -3.90 12.25 -5.40
N LYS A 125 -4.56 12.62 -6.49
CA LYS A 125 -5.99 12.33 -6.64
C LYS A 125 -6.28 10.84 -6.76
N LYS A 126 -5.45 10.12 -7.49
CA LYS A 126 -5.63 8.68 -7.73
C LYS A 126 -5.34 7.88 -6.47
N ASP A 127 -4.19 8.13 -5.85
CA ASP A 127 -3.77 7.39 -4.65
C ASP A 127 -4.67 7.70 -3.45
N LEU A 128 -5.10 8.95 -3.28
CA LEU A 128 -6.03 9.35 -2.22
C LEU A 128 -7.39 8.66 -2.33
N HIS A 129 -7.99 8.60 -3.52
CA HIS A 129 -9.35 8.07 -3.66
C HIS A 129 -9.41 6.55 -3.65
N GLU A 130 -8.47 5.88 -4.33
CA GLU A 130 -8.51 4.44 -4.47
C GLU A 130 -7.93 3.73 -3.23
N LYS A 131 -6.75 4.16 -2.76
CA LYS A 131 -6.06 3.51 -1.65
C LYS A 131 -6.62 3.88 -0.28
N TYR A 132 -7.07 5.13 -0.08
CA TYR A 132 -7.66 5.55 1.19
C TYR A 132 -8.84 4.66 1.61
N GLY A 133 -9.82 4.51 0.71
CA GLY A 133 -10.99 3.67 0.99
C GLY A 133 -10.63 2.20 1.28
N ILE A 134 -9.62 1.68 0.61
CA ILE A 134 -9.13 0.32 0.85
C ILE A 134 -8.50 0.21 2.24
N TYR A 135 -7.57 1.13 2.58
CA TYR A 135 -6.89 1.10 3.88
C TYR A 135 -7.86 1.30 5.04
N GLU A 136 -8.85 2.19 4.87
CA GLU A 136 -9.92 2.39 5.85
C GLU A 136 -10.75 1.11 6.03
N GLN A 137 -11.21 0.51 4.94
CA GLN A 137 -12.06 -0.70 4.96
C GLN A 137 -11.39 -1.90 5.62
N VAL A 138 -10.07 -2.06 5.44
CA VAL A 138 -9.33 -3.20 6.01
C VAL A 138 -8.80 -2.94 7.41
N GLY A 139 -8.93 -1.71 7.95
CA GLY A 139 -8.55 -1.36 9.30
C GLY A 139 -7.06 -1.00 9.48
N VAL A 140 -6.43 -0.38 8.48
CA VAL A 140 -5.12 0.27 8.65
C VAL A 140 -5.28 1.40 9.66
N LYS A 141 -4.47 1.45 10.72
CA LYS A 141 -4.67 2.42 11.81
C LYS A 141 -4.28 3.84 11.41
N GLU A 142 -3.17 3.99 10.70
CA GLU A 142 -2.70 5.27 10.19
C GLU A 142 -2.29 5.17 8.71
N TYR A 143 -2.70 6.15 7.93
CA TYR A 143 -2.29 6.31 6.55
C TYR A 143 -1.70 7.70 6.35
N TRP A 144 -0.42 7.77 6.00
CA TRP A 144 0.32 9.00 5.82
C TRP A 144 0.60 9.24 4.35
N ILE A 145 0.32 10.47 3.91
CA ILE A 145 0.64 10.92 2.56
C ILE A 145 1.68 12.03 2.66
N VAL A 146 2.84 11.78 2.07
CA VAL A 146 3.97 12.69 2.06
C VAL A 146 4.11 13.30 0.68
N GLN A 147 4.17 14.61 0.62
CA GLN A 147 4.40 15.38 -0.61
C GLN A 147 5.72 16.17 -0.47
N PRO A 148 6.86 15.63 -0.92
CA PRO A 148 8.16 16.26 -0.72
C PRO A 148 8.28 17.63 -1.37
N GLN A 149 7.63 17.83 -2.52
CA GLN A 149 7.65 19.10 -3.26
C GLN A 149 6.99 20.24 -2.50
N ASP A 150 5.89 19.94 -1.79
CA ASP A 150 5.14 20.92 -1.00
C ASP A 150 5.54 20.93 0.47
N ARG A 151 6.49 20.06 0.86
CA ARG A 151 6.91 19.83 2.25
C ARG A 151 5.73 19.58 3.18
N SER A 152 4.73 18.85 2.69
CA SER A 152 3.50 18.57 3.43
C SER A 152 3.37 17.09 3.78
N LEU A 153 2.73 16.85 4.91
CA LEU A 153 2.37 15.53 5.41
C LEU A 153 0.89 15.57 5.80
N ILE A 154 0.11 14.66 5.23
CA ILE A 154 -1.28 14.45 5.59
C ILE A 154 -1.35 13.13 6.35
N ILE A 155 -1.96 13.15 7.52
CA ILE A 155 -2.14 11.96 8.38
C ILE A 155 -3.62 11.67 8.48
N PHE A 156 -4.02 10.48 8.06
CA PHE A 156 -5.33 9.92 8.32
C PHE A 156 -5.20 8.91 9.45
N THR A 157 -5.95 9.12 10.53
CA THR A 157 -6.05 8.18 11.64
C THR A 157 -7.42 7.52 11.57
N LEU A 158 -7.44 6.19 11.52
CA LEU A 158 -8.69 5.45 11.56
C LEU A 158 -9.19 5.38 13.01
N ASN A 159 -10.43 5.83 13.20
CA ASN A 159 -11.14 5.62 14.44
C ASN A 159 -11.78 4.22 14.45
N GLU A 160 -11.58 3.45 15.50
CA GLU A 160 -12.19 2.11 15.72
C GLU A 160 -13.72 2.08 15.63
N LYS A 161 -14.37 3.24 15.47
CA LYS A 161 -15.83 3.40 15.36
C LYS A 161 -16.35 3.63 13.94
N ALA A 162 -15.51 3.70 12.93
CA ALA A 162 -15.94 3.93 11.55
C ALA A 162 -16.30 2.61 10.84
N GLY A 163 -17.25 1.87 11.39
CA GLY A 163 -18.10 1.01 10.60
C GLY A 163 -18.90 1.91 9.65
N THR A 164 -18.66 1.77 8.33
CA THR A 164 -19.49 2.34 7.26
C THR A 164 -19.66 3.86 7.26
N ILE A 165 -18.64 4.60 6.83
CA ILE A 165 -18.86 5.92 6.23
C ILE A 165 -18.79 5.73 4.71
N PRO A 166 -19.83 6.10 3.95
CA PRO A 166 -19.78 6.01 2.49
C PRO A 166 -18.72 6.99 1.95
N PRO A 167 -18.12 6.72 0.77
CA PRO A 167 -16.97 7.46 0.21
C PRO A 167 -17.26 8.91 -0.23
N SER A 168 -18.26 9.58 0.33
CA SER A 168 -18.73 10.90 -0.11
C SER A 168 -18.22 12.09 0.70
N HIS A 169 -17.37 11.88 1.72
CA HIS A 169 -16.90 12.97 2.58
C HIS A 169 -15.37 13.03 2.69
N LEU A 170 -14.70 13.24 1.57
CA LEU A 170 -13.33 13.78 1.62
C LEU A 170 -13.42 15.26 1.97
N PRO A 171 -12.69 15.76 3.00
CA PRO A 171 -12.61 17.19 3.23
C PRO A 171 -12.01 17.85 2.00
N LYS A 172 -12.67 18.91 1.49
CA LYS A 172 -12.10 19.75 0.45
C LYS A 172 -10.82 20.35 1.04
N ALA A 173 -9.69 20.09 0.37
CA ALA A 173 -8.43 20.74 0.72
C ALA A 173 -8.64 22.27 0.65
N THR A 174 -8.47 22.94 1.77
CA THR A 174 -8.34 24.41 1.86
C THR A 174 -6.92 24.81 1.47
#